data_9ce3489a9701b9e959662f88d45d739d
#
_entry.id   9ce3489a9701b9e959662f88d45d739d
#
_cell.length_a   1.000
_cell.length_b   1.000
_cell.length_c   1.000
_cell.angle_alpha   90.00
_cell.angle_beta   90.00
_cell.angle_gamma   90.00
#
_symmetry.space_group_name_H-M   'P 1'
#
loop_
_entity.id
_entity.type
_entity.pdbx_description
1 polymer ?
#
loop_
_entity_poly.entity_id
_entity_poly.type
_entity_poly.pdbx_seq_one_letter_code
_entity_poly.pdbx_strand_id
1 'polypeptide(L)'
;MSLAAADRLTAEGNDLFQQQEFAQALTRFERAAAIYPSHHQAWKGVGHCLLCLARPTDAARAFDRAIGLKPDSAVALWGGALAHADLGHKIVAQNYLRRVLRLQPTWVELALSVPQLAIFLQTSADAAELLRRALGPYSVRAYRHAADIARTVEVARFGDAPEHGLTTYASLGVSNVAWPDQRPRLEILLACAQDGPAPPQIVANAAFHVIDTGFYPTPGVMVRDLVGVMNAGELSQRLPHLYFSVPRRWGLRLPLDEGPPAITVTMAVPVSEREYQYWKTHGDQALEALFAASGAEFADLSRASVA
;
A
#
# COMPACT_ATOMS: atom_id res chain seq x y z
N MET A 1 14.75 -8.19 -35.81
CA MET A 1 15.84 -8.73 -34.97
C MET A 1 15.21 -9.77 -34.05
N SER A 2 15.82 -10.93 -33.83
CA SER A 2 15.11 -12.13 -33.32
C SER A 2 15.27 -12.31 -31.81
N LEU A 3 14.25 -12.89 -31.18
CA LEU A 3 14.27 -13.36 -29.78
C LEU A 3 15.50 -14.25 -29.52
N ALA A 4 15.84 -15.16 -30.45
CA ALA A 4 17.01 -16.03 -30.32
C ALA A 4 18.36 -15.27 -30.18
N ALA A 5 18.49 -14.12 -30.76
CA ALA A 5 19.70 -13.28 -30.59
C ALA A 5 19.74 -12.64 -29.19
N ALA A 6 18.58 -12.23 -28.67
CA ALA A 6 18.46 -11.73 -27.30
C ALA A 6 18.71 -12.82 -26.26
N ASP A 7 18.19 -14.04 -26.50
CA ASP A 7 18.41 -15.22 -25.64
C ASP A 7 19.91 -15.55 -25.53
N ARG A 8 20.60 -15.58 -26.67
CA ARG A 8 22.05 -15.86 -26.69
C ARG A 8 22.84 -14.82 -25.90
N LEU A 9 22.57 -13.52 -26.14
CA LEU A 9 23.24 -12.45 -25.39
C LEU A 9 22.92 -12.51 -23.89
N THR A 10 21.70 -12.91 -23.54
CA THR A 10 21.32 -13.10 -22.15
C THR A 10 22.08 -14.27 -21.52
N ALA A 11 22.28 -15.37 -22.24
CA ALA A 11 23.12 -16.49 -21.78
C ALA A 11 24.56 -16.07 -21.57
N GLU A 12 25.19 -15.37 -22.56
CA GLU A 12 26.53 -14.81 -22.42
C GLU A 12 26.63 -13.86 -21.20
N GLY A 13 25.61 -13.03 -20.98
CA GLY A 13 25.52 -12.13 -19.84
C GLY A 13 25.46 -12.88 -18.51
N ASN A 14 24.72 -13.99 -18.44
CA ASN A 14 24.66 -14.84 -17.24
C ASN A 14 26.01 -15.47 -16.91
N ASP A 15 26.73 -15.97 -17.91
CA ASP A 15 28.05 -16.57 -17.72
C ASP A 15 29.04 -15.54 -17.17
N LEU A 16 29.06 -14.32 -17.74
CA LEU A 16 29.89 -13.22 -17.25
C LEU A 16 29.49 -12.78 -15.83
N PHE A 17 28.19 -12.77 -15.53
CA PHE A 17 27.71 -12.43 -14.18
C PHE A 17 28.18 -13.44 -13.14
N GLN A 18 28.17 -14.73 -13.45
CA GLN A 18 28.71 -15.77 -12.57
C GLN A 18 30.21 -15.63 -12.35
N GLN A 19 30.94 -15.11 -13.36
CA GLN A 19 32.37 -14.77 -13.27
C GLN A 19 32.63 -13.45 -12.54
N GLN A 20 31.57 -12.78 -12.02
CA GLN A 20 31.62 -11.47 -11.37
C GLN A 20 32.08 -10.32 -12.30
N GLU A 21 32.08 -10.53 -13.60
CA GLU A 21 32.40 -9.54 -14.63
C GLU A 21 31.18 -8.64 -14.91
N PHE A 22 30.70 -7.95 -13.87
CA PHE A 22 29.40 -7.25 -13.86
C PHE A 22 29.28 -6.19 -14.96
N ALA A 23 30.34 -5.46 -15.27
CA ALA A 23 30.31 -4.43 -16.32
C ALA A 23 30.17 -5.04 -17.72
N GLN A 24 30.84 -6.15 -17.98
CA GLN A 24 30.74 -6.87 -19.25
C GLN A 24 29.38 -7.57 -19.38
N ALA A 25 28.91 -8.19 -18.29
CA ALA A 25 27.57 -8.79 -18.19
C ALA A 25 26.48 -7.75 -18.50
N LEU A 26 26.59 -6.55 -17.90
CA LEU A 26 25.67 -5.43 -18.12
C LEU A 26 25.58 -5.10 -19.63
N THR A 27 26.72 -4.96 -20.29
CA THR A 27 26.77 -4.69 -21.73
C THR A 27 26.02 -5.74 -22.55
N ARG A 28 26.14 -7.04 -22.18
CA ARG A 28 25.42 -8.12 -22.88
C ARG A 28 23.91 -8.05 -22.66
N PHE A 29 23.50 -7.85 -21.42
CA PHE A 29 22.07 -7.72 -21.07
C PHE A 29 21.42 -6.47 -21.70
N GLU A 30 22.10 -5.32 -21.70
CA GLU A 30 21.61 -4.10 -22.37
C GLU A 30 21.43 -4.30 -23.87
N ARG A 31 22.38 -4.97 -24.52
CA ARG A 31 22.24 -5.32 -25.95
C ARG A 31 21.08 -6.27 -26.19
N ALA A 32 20.88 -7.25 -25.32
CA ALA A 32 19.73 -8.17 -25.41
C ALA A 32 18.41 -7.38 -25.27
N ALA A 33 18.31 -6.50 -24.29
CA ALA A 33 17.14 -5.65 -24.05
C ALA A 33 16.90 -4.66 -25.22
N ALA A 34 17.94 -4.13 -25.84
CA ALA A 34 17.82 -3.26 -27.01
C ALA A 34 17.33 -4.01 -28.25
N ILE A 35 17.76 -5.28 -28.43
CA ILE A 35 17.32 -6.14 -29.57
C ILE A 35 15.87 -6.58 -29.35
N TYR A 36 15.48 -6.91 -28.13
CA TYR A 36 14.13 -7.36 -27.80
C TYR A 36 13.63 -6.71 -26.48
N PRO A 37 13.01 -5.52 -26.60
CA PRO A 37 12.59 -4.73 -25.42
C PRO A 37 11.59 -5.41 -24.46
N SER A 38 10.93 -6.48 -24.91
CA SER A 38 10.05 -7.30 -24.07
C SER A 38 10.76 -8.50 -23.45
N HIS A 39 12.09 -8.56 -23.48
CA HIS A 39 12.87 -9.66 -22.92
C HIS A 39 13.03 -9.49 -21.40
N HIS A 40 12.13 -10.08 -20.65
CA HIS A 40 12.11 -10.01 -19.17
C HIS A 40 13.45 -10.38 -18.54
N GLN A 41 14.10 -11.47 -18.98
CA GLN A 41 15.36 -11.95 -18.40
C GLN A 41 16.52 -10.97 -18.63
N ALA A 42 16.54 -10.29 -19.78
CA ALA A 42 17.57 -9.27 -20.05
C ALA A 42 17.41 -8.09 -19.09
N TRP A 43 16.21 -7.55 -18.93
CA TRP A 43 15.96 -6.46 -18.00
C TRP A 43 16.27 -6.84 -16.54
N LYS A 44 15.92 -8.06 -16.14
CA LYS A 44 16.29 -8.58 -14.82
C LYS A 44 17.83 -8.64 -14.67
N GLY A 45 18.55 -9.13 -15.68
CA GLY A 45 20.01 -9.18 -15.69
C GLY A 45 20.65 -7.79 -15.61
N VAL A 46 20.13 -6.81 -16.37
CA VAL A 46 20.53 -5.40 -16.25
C VAL A 46 20.41 -4.91 -14.83
N GLY A 47 19.24 -5.12 -14.19
CA GLY A 47 19.00 -4.71 -12.81
C GLY A 47 19.99 -5.31 -11.82
N HIS A 48 20.29 -6.61 -11.92
CA HIS A 48 21.24 -7.27 -11.02
C HIS A 48 22.67 -6.73 -11.21
N CYS A 49 23.13 -6.57 -12.46
CA CYS A 49 24.46 -5.99 -12.70
C CYS A 49 24.56 -4.58 -12.12
N LEU A 50 23.52 -3.76 -12.29
CA LEU A 50 23.51 -2.39 -11.79
C LEU A 50 23.51 -2.32 -10.25
N LEU A 51 22.84 -3.25 -9.55
CA LEU A 51 22.96 -3.37 -8.09
C LEU A 51 24.40 -3.71 -7.67
N CYS A 52 25.03 -4.70 -8.32
CA CYS A 52 26.42 -5.08 -8.04
C CYS A 52 27.40 -3.94 -8.32
N LEU A 53 27.08 -3.04 -9.25
CA LEU A 53 27.85 -1.85 -9.60
C LEU A 53 27.49 -0.61 -8.76
N ALA A 54 26.71 -0.77 -7.69
CA ALA A 54 26.24 0.30 -6.80
C ALA A 54 25.51 1.45 -7.54
N ARG A 55 24.67 1.11 -8.54
CA ARG A 55 23.85 2.04 -9.32
C ARG A 55 22.35 1.81 -9.06
N PRO A 56 21.84 2.05 -7.83
CA PRO A 56 20.49 1.65 -7.44
C PRO A 56 19.39 2.36 -8.24
N THR A 57 19.59 3.60 -8.67
CA THR A 57 18.60 4.35 -9.49
C THR A 57 18.35 3.67 -10.85
N ASP A 58 19.40 3.24 -11.51
CA ASP A 58 19.28 2.57 -12.81
C ASP A 58 18.76 1.13 -12.61
N ALA A 59 19.20 0.46 -11.53
CA ALA A 59 18.74 -0.87 -11.15
C ALA A 59 17.22 -0.88 -10.91
N ALA A 60 16.69 0.09 -10.16
CA ALA A 60 15.26 0.21 -9.90
C ALA A 60 14.46 0.29 -11.21
N ARG A 61 14.87 1.17 -12.14
CA ARG A 61 14.22 1.29 -13.46
C ARG A 61 14.25 -0.01 -14.25
N ALA A 62 15.36 -0.73 -14.23
CA ALA A 62 15.50 -2.00 -14.94
C ALA A 62 14.59 -3.10 -14.33
N PHE A 63 14.54 -3.20 -12.99
CA PHE A 63 13.64 -4.13 -12.32
C PHE A 63 12.17 -3.77 -12.52
N ASP A 64 11.79 -2.49 -12.45
CA ASP A 64 10.42 -2.05 -12.73
C ASP A 64 9.99 -2.47 -14.14
N ARG A 65 10.89 -2.33 -15.12
CA ARG A 65 10.64 -2.81 -16.47
C ARG A 65 10.48 -4.33 -16.53
N ALA A 66 11.36 -5.09 -15.87
CA ALA A 66 11.25 -6.54 -15.79
C ALA A 66 9.94 -6.99 -15.12
N ILE A 67 9.56 -6.34 -14.00
CA ILE A 67 8.32 -6.61 -13.26
C ILE A 67 7.09 -6.27 -14.10
N GLY A 68 7.13 -5.17 -14.87
CA GLY A 68 6.07 -4.83 -15.82
C GLY A 68 5.84 -5.91 -16.89
N LEU A 69 6.91 -6.55 -17.35
CA LEU A 69 6.87 -7.63 -18.35
C LEU A 69 6.45 -8.98 -17.74
N LYS A 70 6.87 -9.26 -16.49
CA LYS A 70 6.52 -10.48 -15.76
C LYS A 70 6.26 -10.18 -14.29
N PRO A 71 5.01 -9.85 -13.93
CA PRO A 71 4.64 -9.39 -12.58
C PRO A 71 4.85 -10.41 -11.45
N ASP A 72 4.93 -11.71 -11.76
CA ASP A 72 5.13 -12.82 -10.83
C ASP A 72 6.57 -13.31 -10.73
N SER A 73 7.53 -12.56 -11.25
CA SER A 73 8.95 -12.88 -11.15
C SER A 73 9.49 -12.57 -9.74
N ALA A 74 9.53 -13.56 -8.85
CA ALA A 74 10.02 -13.40 -7.48
C ALA A 74 11.43 -12.78 -7.44
N VAL A 75 12.32 -13.20 -8.34
CA VAL A 75 13.71 -12.70 -8.41
C VAL A 75 13.76 -11.24 -8.85
N ALA A 76 12.95 -10.83 -9.83
CA ALA A 76 12.89 -9.43 -10.25
C ALA A 76 12.27 -8.54 -9.17
N LEU A 77 11.21 -9.02 -8.50
CA LEU A 77 10.59 -8.35 -7.35
C LEU A 77 11.58 -8.18 -6.18
N TRP A 78 12.39 -9.20 -5.91
CA TRP A 78 13.43 -9.15 -4.88
C TRP A 78 14.49 -8.08 -5.20
N GLY A 79 15.03 -8.12 -6.42
CA GLY A 79 16.00 -7.12 -6.87
C GLY A 79 15.42 -5.70 -6.88
N GLY A 80 14.16 -5.55 -7.31
CA GLY A 80 13.43 -4.28 -7.24
C GLY A 80 13.25 -3.80 -5.80
N ALA A 81 12.90 -4.69 -4.87
CA ALA A 81 12.78 -4.34 -3.45
C ALA A 81 14.10 -3.81 -2.88
N LEU A 82 15.22 -4.46 -3.18
CA LEU A 82 16.56 -4.00 -2.78
C LEU A 82 16.89 -2.62 -3.38
N ALA A 83 16.74 -2.46 -4.70
CA ALA A 83 17.06 -1.22 -5.37
C ALA A 83 16.24 -0.04 -4.85
N HIS A 84 14.93 -0.22 -4.63
CA HIS A 84 14.07 0.80 -4.06
C HIS A 84 14.35 1.06 -2.58
N ALA A 85 14.77 0.04 -1.81
CA ALA A 85 15.20 0.21 -0.42
C ALA A 85 16.45 1.10 -0.32
N ASP A 86 17.45 0.85 -1.16
CA ASP A 86 18.68 1.66 -1.23
C ASP A 86 18.41 3.12 -1.62
N LEU A 87 17.35 3.37 -2.40
CA LEU A 87 16.90 4.73 -2.76
C LEU A 87 16.01 5.38 -1.70
N GLY A 88 15.68 4.69 -0.62
CA GLY A 88 14.72 5.17 0.38
C GLY A 88 13.26 5.17 -0.08
N HIS A 89 12.95 4.55 -1.20
CA HIS A 89 11.58 4.39 -1.72
C HIS A 89 10.84 3.29 -0.95
N LYS A 90 10.65 3.49 0.34
CA LYS A 90 10.19 2.49 1.32
C LYS A 90 8.91 1.77 0.90
N ILE A 91 7.92 2.50 0.39
CA ILE A 91 6.61 1.94 0.03
C ILE A 91 6.73 0.96 -1.15
N VAL A 92 7.48 1.33 -2.18
CA VAL A 92 7.70 0.47 -3.35
C VAL A 92 8.48 -0.77 -2.95
N ALA A 93 9.57 -0.59 -2.18
CA ALA A 93 10.39 -1.67 -1.67
C ALA A 93 9.57 -2.69 -0.88
N GLN A 94 8.72 -2.22 0.04
CA GLN A 94 7.85 -3.05 0.84
C GLN A 94 6.79 -3.78 0.00
N ASN A 95 6.16 -3.10 -0.97
CA ASN A 95 5.20 -3.73 -1.87
C ASN A 95 5.83 -4.87 -2.67
N TYR A 96 7.04 -4.66 -3.20
CA TYR A 96 7.75 -5.71 -3.91
C TYR A 96 8.13 -6.86 -2.97
N LEU A 97 8.64 -6.57 -1.78
CA LEU A 97 8.98 -7.58 -0.78
C LEU A 97 7.77 -8.44 -0.38
N ARG A 98 6.61 -7.83 -0.12
CA ARG A 98 5.37 -8.57 0.18
C ARG A 98 4.95 -9.48 -0.96
N ARG A 99 5.07 -9.02 -2.20
CA ARG A 99 4.79 -9.85 -3.39
C ARG A 99 5.76 -11.03 -3.49
N VAL A 100 7.05 -10.80 -3.21
CA VAL A 100 8.05 -11.88 -3.13
C VAL A 100 7.62 -12.94 -2.13
N LEU A 101 7.29 -12.52 -0.89
CA LEU A 101 6.97 -13.46 0.18
C LEU A 101 5.65 -14.20 -0.03
N ARG A 102 4.72 -13.64 -0.82
CA ARG A 102 3.56 -14.40 -1.28
C ARG A 102 3.91 -15.49 -2.30
N LEU A 103 4.86 -15.20 -3.20
CA LEU A 103 5.31 -16.16 -4.22
C LEU A 103 6.30 -17.19 -3.65
N GLN A 104 7.10 -16.78 -2.68
CA GLN A 104 8.19 -17.55 -2.07
C GLN A 104 8.17 -17.34 -0.55
N PRO A 105 7.26 -17.97 0.19
CA PRO A 105 7.15 -17.78 1.65
C PRO A 105 8.44 -18.14 2.41
N THR A 106 9.21 -19.09 1.89
CA THR A 106 10.49 -19.52 2.50
C THR A 106 11.59 -18.47 2.46
N TRP A 107 11.43 -17.40 1.67
CA TRP A 107 12.42 -16.31 1.60
C TRP A 107 12.31 -15.31 2.75
N VAL A 108 11.41 -15.52 3.71
CA VAL A 108 11.26 -14.64 4.88
C VAL A 108 12.55 -14.56 5.71
N GLU A 109 13.22 -15.70 5.94
CA GLU A 109 14.50 -15.74 6.68
C GLU A 109 15.59 -14.97 5.92
N LEU A 110 15.65 -15.11 4.61
CA LEU A 110 16.55 -14.34 3.77
C LEU A 110 16.26 -12.84 3.85
N ALA A 111 14.99 -12.46 3.83
CA ALA A 111 14.60 -11.05 3.93
C ALA A 111 14.94 -10.45 5.30
N LEU A 112 14.81 -11.22 6.38
CA LEU A 112 15.22 -10.82 7.73
C LEU A 112 16.74 -10.67 7.87
N SER A 113 17.51 -11.43 7.09
CA SER A 113 18.99 -11.33 7.08
C SER A 113 19.54 -10.12 6.33
N VAL A 114 18.69 -9.44 5.54
CA VAL A 114 19.05 -8.24 4.76
C VAL A 114 18.53 -6.99 5.48
N PRO A 115 19.41 -6.18 6.11
CA PRO A 115 18.99 -5.06 6.98
C PRO A 115 18.03 -4.07 6.29
N GLN A 116 18.27 -3.76 5.00
CA GLN A 116 17.42 -2.86 4.21
C GLN A 116 16.01 -3.38 4.00
N LEU A 117 15.79 -4.70 4.05
CA LEU A 117 14.50 -5.36 3.89
C LEU A 117 13.86 -5.75 5.22
N ALA A 118 14.67 -6.11 6.21
CA ALA A 118 14.21 -6.55 7.54
C ALA A 118 13.31 -5.49 8.20
N ILE A 119 13.67 -4.21 8.06
CA ILE A 119 12.91 -3.09 8.61
C ILE A 119 11.46 -3.04 8.09
N PHE A 120 11.22 -3.48 6.85
CA PHE A 120 9.87 -3.49 6.29
C PHE A 120 9.02 -4.65 6.81
N LEU A 121 9.66 -5.76 7.15
CA LEU A 121 8.97 -6.92 7.74
C LEU A 121 8.56 -6.62 9.17
N GLN A 122 9.42 -5.98 9.95
CA GLN A 122 9.12 -5.62 11.33
C GLN A 122 7.98 -4.60 11.41
N THR A 123 8.02 -3.54 10.60
CA THR A 123 7.07 -2.42 10.70
C THR A 123 5.64 -2.79 10.30
N SER A 124 5.46 -3.57 9.24
CA SER A 124 4.11 -3.93 8.78
C SER A 124 3.52 -5.14 9.49
N ALA A 125 4.38 -6.07 9.95
CA ALA A 125 3.95 -7.17 10.80
C ALA A 125 3.40 -6.64 12.13
N ASP A 126 4.01 -5.58 12.68
CA ASP A 126 3.58 -4.98 13.94
C ASP A 126 2.16 -4.40 13.84
N ALA A 127 1.86 -3.58 12.82
CA ALA A 127 0.53 -3.01 12.65
C ALA A 127 -0.54 -4.07 12.37
N ALA A 128 -0.25 -5.04 11.49
CA ALA A 128 -1.17 -6.13 11.18
C ALA A 128 -1.41 -7.03 12.40
N GLU A 129 -0.37 -7.34 13.18
CA GLU A 129 -0.48 -8.14 14.40
C GLU A 129 -1.23 -7.38 15.50
N LEU A 130 -0.99 -6.09 15.67
CA LEU A 130 -1.74 -5.26 16.62
C LEU A 130 -3.24 -5.21 16.28
N LEU A 131 -3.57 -5.04 14.98
CA LEU A 131 -4.95 -5.08 14.52
C LEU A 131 -5.57 -6.48 14.71
N ARG A 132 -4.81 -7.55 14.45
CA ARG A 132 -5.26 -8.93 14.67
C ARG A 132 -5.59 -9.20 16.15
N ARG A 133 -4.76 -8.70 17.07
CA ARG A 133 -5.02 -8.81 18.52
C ARG A 133 -6.24 -8.01 18.94
N ALA A 134 -6.43 -6.84 18.35
CA ALA A 134 -7.50 -5.92 18.69
C ALA A 134 -8.87 -6.30 18.10
N LEU A 135 -8.88 -6.83 16.85
CA LEU A 135 -10.10 -7.04 16.05
C LEU A 135 -10.37 -8.51 15.70
N GLY A 136 -9.43 -9.41 16.00
CA GLY A 136 -9.57 -10.84 15.72
C GLY A 136 -8.96 -11.28 14.37
N PRO A 137 -9.33 -12.48 13.90
CA PRO A 137 -8.82 -13.02 12.64
C PRO A 137 -9.30 -12.20 11.44
N TYR A 138 -8.48 -12.15 10.39
CA TYR A 138 -8.79 -11.40 9.18
C TYR A 138 -8.38 -12.13 7.90
N SER A 139 -8.98 -11.72 6.79
CA SER A 139 -8.52 -12.03 5.42
C SER A 139 -7.94 -10.77 4.78
N VAL A 140 -7.07 -10.92 3.77
CA VAL A 140 -6.40 -9.79 3.10
C VAL A 140 -6.70 -9.82 1.60
N ARG A 141 -6.93 -8.63 1.04
CA ARG A 141 -7.02 -8.43 -0.39
C ARG A 141 -6.11 -7.27 -0.81
N ALA A 142 -5.36 -7.47 -1.91
CA ALA A 142 -4.53 -6.43 -2.51
C ALA A 142 -5.34 -5.62 -3.53
N TYR A 143 -5.19 -4.30 -3.48
CA TYR A 143 -5.75 -3.33 -4.42
C TYR A 143 -4.62 -2.68 -5.19
N ARG A 144 -4.81 -2.46 -6.49
CA ARG A 144 -3.82 -1.83 -7.37
C ARG A 144 -4.17 -0.36 -7.56
N HIS A 145 -3.13 0.47 -7.65
CA HIS A 145 -3.31 1.87 -7.99
C HIS A 145 -3.75 2.02 -9.46
N ALA A 146 -4.71 2.92 -9.73
CA ALA A 146 -5.28 3.05 -11.08
C ALA A 146 -4.27 3.52 -12.13
N ALA A 147 -3.37 4.44 -11.76
CA ALA A 147 -2.36 5.00 -12.66
C ALA A 147 -1.01 4.24 -12.64
N ASP A 148 -0.77 3.39 -11.64
CA ASP A 148 0.47 2.62 -11.50
C ASP A 148 0.18 1.24 -10.93
N ILE A 149 -0.01 0.27 -11.80
CA ILE A 149 -0.36 -1.11 -11.46
C ILE A 149 0.71 -1.87 -10.64
N ALA A 150 1.94 -1.35 -10.60
CA ALA A 150 3.00 -1.90 -9.75
C ALA A 150 2.77 -1.56 -8.27
N ARG A 151 2.07 -0.46 -7.99
CA ARG A 151 1.74 -0.02 -6.64
C ARG A 151 0.49 -0.71 -6.14
N THR A 152 0.61 -1.34 -4.98
CA THR A 152 -0.49 -2.05 -4.33
C THR A 152 -0.62 -1.66 -2.86
N VAL A 153 -1.86 -1.61 -2.39
CA VAL A 153 -2.21 -1.50 -0.97
C VAL A 153 -2.96 -2.75 -0.57
N GLU A 154 -2.65 -3.28 0.59
CA GLU A 154 -3.40 -4.39 1.17
C GLU A 154 -4.49 -3.86 2.11
N VAL A 155 -5.66 -4.49 2.04
CA VAL A 155 -6.78 -4.19 2.93
C VAL A 155 -7.17 -5.47 3.64
N ALA A 156 -7.13 -5.44 4.97
CA ALA A 156 -7.62 -6.50 5.84
C ALA A 156 -9.13 -6.38 6.05
N ARG A 157 -9.82 -7.53 6.09
CA ARG A 157 -11.24 -7.64 6.40
C ARG A 157 -11.41 -8.43 7.69
N PHE A 158 -12.02 -7.83 8.69
CA PHE A 158 -12.38 -8.43 9.98
C PHE A 158 -13.91 -8.57 10.04
N GLY A 159 -14.40 -9.81 10.04
CA GLY A 159 -15.83 -10.07 10.20
C GLY A 159 -16.26 -9.94 11.66
N ASP A 160 -17.51 -9.55 11.90
CA ASP A 160 -18.09 -9.36 13.23
C ASP A 160 -17.25 -8.46 14.14
N ALA A 161 -16.66 -7.42 13.57
CA ALA A 161 -15.84 -6.42 14.28
C ALA A 161 -16.24 -5.00 13.87
N PRO A 162 -16.40 -4.07 14.81
CA PRO A 162 -16.17 -4.18 16.26
C PRO A 162 -17.25 -4.96 17.02
N GLU A 163 -18.36 -5.29 16.39
CA GLU A 163 -19.48 -6.02 16.97
C GLU A 163 -20.15 -6.92 15.91
N HIS A 164 -20.98 -7.86 16.39
CA HIS A 164 -21.67 -8.82 15.52
C HIS A 164 -22.51 -8.11 14.45
N GLY A 165 -22.43 -8.62 13.20
CA GLY A 165 -23.11 -8.05 12.03
C GLY A 165 -22.39 -6.88 11.34
N LEU A 166 -21.27 -6.43 11.89
CA LEU A 166 -20.42 -5.42 11.25
C LEU A 166 -19.14 -6.04 10.67
N THR A 167 -18.67 -5.46 9.59
CA THR A 167 -17.35 -5.76 9.03
C THR A 167 -16.46 -4.54 9.13
N THR A 168 -15.26 -4.72 9.70
CA THR A 168 -14.21 -3.70 9.68
C THR A 168 -13.24 -3.99 8.55
N TYR A 169 -12.95 -2.99 7.76
CA TYR A 169 -11.85 -2.97 6.80
C TYR A 169 -10.73 -2.08 7.32
N ALA A 170 -9.49 -2.55 7.21
CA ALA A 170 -8.31 -1.81 7.64
C ALA A 170 -7.25 -1.77 6.54
N SER A 171 -6.62 -0.63 6.32
CA SER A 171 -5.41 -0.58 5.50
C SER A 171 -4.29 -1.35 6.17
N LEU A 172 -3.40 -1.94 5.36
CA LEU A 172 -2.15 -2.52 5.82
C LEU A 172 -1.01 -1.92 5.01
N GLY A 173 -0.20 -1.10 5.67
CA GLY A 173 0.99 -0.51 5.07
C GLY A 173 1.01 1.02 4.98
N VAL A 174 -0.07 1.72 5.33
CA VAL A 174 -0.04 3.18 5.53
C VAL A 174 0.90 3.53 6.68
N SER A 175 0.95 2.69 7.71
CA SER A 175 1.90 2.81 8.84
C SER A 175 3.38 2.79 8.44
N ASN A 176 3.71 2.45 7.19
CA ASN A 176 5.08 2.51 6.66
C ASN A 176 5.45 3.87 6.07
N VAL A 177 4.49 4.78 5.93
CA VAL A 177 4.78 6.16 5.53
C VAL A 177 5.58 6.82 6.64
N ALA A 178 6.76 7.34 6.31
CA ALA A 178 7.58 8.10 7.24
C ALA A 178 7.11 9.56 7.30
N TRP A 179 6.73 10.01 8.48
CA TRP A 179 6.31 11.38 8.72
C TRP A 179 7.47 12.21 9.26
N PRO A 180 7.78 13.40 8.70
CA PRO A 180 8.96 14.19 9.08
C PRO A 180 8.97 14.65 10.54
N ASP A 181 7.80 14.80 11.14
CA ASP A 181 7.58 15.37 12.48
C ASP A 181 7.37 14.31 13.56
N GLN A 182 7.81 13.07 13.32
CA GLN A 182 7.69 11.93 14.25
C GLN A 182 6.25 11.63 14.73
N ARG A 183 5.25 12.01 13.93
CA ARG A 183 3.85 11.62 14.21
C ARG A 183 3.72 10.10 14.34
N PRO A 184 2.72 9.62 15.09
CA PRO A 184 2.38 8.20 15.10
C PRO A 184 2.17 7.66 13.69
N ARG A 185 2.69 6.49 13.42
CA ARG A 185 2.32 5.73 12.23
C ARG A 185 0.86 5.32 12.35
N LEU A 186 0.13 5.28 11.25
CA LEU A 186 -1.31 5.01 11.32
C LEU A 186 -1.78 4.02 10.25
N GLU A 187 -2.87 3.32 10.57
CA GLU A 187 -3.69 2.61 9.61
C GLU A 187 -5.11 3.20 9.59
N ILE A 188 -5.83 3.00 8.50
CA ILE A 188 -7.17 3.55 8.28
C ILE A 188 -8.18 2.43 8.47
N LEU A 189 -9.19 2.66 9.33
CA LEU A 189 -10.30 1.74 9.55
C LEU A 189 -11.58 2.28 8.92
N LEU A 190 -12.42 1.38 8.45
CA LEU A 190 -13.81 1.65 8.06
C LEU A 190 -14.69 0.50 8.51
N ALA A 191 -15.78 0.79 9.25
CA ALA A 191 -16.79 -0.21 9.57
C ALA A 191 -17.98 -0.08 8.62
N CYS A 192 -18.58 -1.20 8.26
CA CYS A 192 -19.83 -1.21 7.51
C CYS A 192 -20.72 -2.41 7.88
N ALA A 193 -22.04 -2.18 7.83
CA ALA A 193 -23.06 -3.22 7.99
C ALA A 193 -23.28 -4.00 6.68
N GLN A 194 -23.03 -3.36 5.54
CA GLN A 194 -23.19 -3.96 4.21
C GLN A 194 -21.83 -4.42 3.69
N ASP A 195 -21.64 -5.73 3.55
CA ASP A 195 -20.46 -6.27 2.88
C ASP A 195 -20.58 -6.07 1.35
N GLY A 196 -19.45 -5.84 0.69
CA GLY A 196 -19.45 -5.62 -0.75
C GLY A 196 -18.12 -5.11 -1.29
N PRO A 197 -18.04 -4.75 -2.58
CA PRO A 197 -16.79 -4.30 -3.19
C PRO A 197 -16.40 -2.86 -2.81
N ALA A 198 -17.36 -1.99 -2.45
CA ALA A 198 -17.09 -0.57 -2.21
C ALA A 198 -16.34 -0.28 -0.90
N PRO A 199 -16.69 -0.85 0.27
CA PRO A 199 -16.03 -0.53 1.53
C PRO A 199 -14.50 -0.74 1.50
N PRO A 200 -13.97 -1.89 1.08
CA PRO A 200 -12.52 -2.08 1.03
C PRO A 200 -11.84 -1.22 -0.03
N GLN A 201 -12.55 -0.84 -1.09
CA GLN A 201 -12.02 0.07 -2.10
C GLN A 201 -11.91 1.52 -1.57
N ILE A 202 -12.84 1.96 -0.72
CA ILE A 202 -12.74 3.25 -0.01
C ILE A 202 -11.46 3.29 0.82
N VAL A 203 -11.19 2.24 1.61
CA VAL A 203 -9.97 2.14 2.42
C VAL A 203 -8.72 2.14 1.54
N ALA A 204 -8.73 1.40 0.44
CA ALA A 204 -7.60 1.37 -0.50
C ALA A 204 -7.33 2.74 -1.13
N ASN A 205 -8.37 3.46 -1.57
CA ASN A 205 -8.24 4.80 -2.14
C ASN A 205 -7.74 5.82 -1.09
N ALA A 206 -8.25 5.74 0.14
CA ALA A 206 -7.75 6.56 1.23
C ALA A 206 -6.27 6.31 1.51
N ALA A 207 -5.86 5.03 1.52
CA ALA A 207 -4.47 4.64 1.70
C ALA A 207 -3.58 5.15 0.55
N PHE A 208 -4.00 5.02 -0.71
CA PHE A 208 -3.28 5.59 -1.85
C PHE A 208 -3.17 7.11 -1.75
N HIS A 209 -4.26 7.80 -1.41
CA HIS A 209 -4.24 9.25 -1.23
C HIS A 209 -3.20 9.68 -0.19
N VAL A 210 -3.17 9.03 0.97
CA VAL A 210 -2.16 9.28 2.02
C VAL A 210 -0.74 9.06 1.50
N ILE A 211 -0.52 7.94 0.82
CA ILE A 211 0.80 7.55 0.30
C ILE A 211 1.29 8.52 -0.78
N ASP A 212 0.39 8.98 -1.66
CA ASP A 212 0.73 9.81 -2.82
C ASP A 212 0.96 11.27 -2.47
N THR A 213 0.18 11.78 -1.53
CA THR A 213 0.16 13.21 -1.21
C THR A 213 0.95 13.56 0.04
N GLY A 214 1.32 12.57 0.88
CA GLY A 214 1.85 12.82 2.21
C GLY A 214 0.81 13.43 3.17
N PHE A 215 -0.48 13.37 2.82
CA PHE A 215 -1.56 13.83 3.68
C PHE A 215 -1.66 12.97 4.94
N TYR A 216 -1.68 13.59 6.11
CA TYR A 216 -1.84 12.87 7.38
C TYR A 216 -3.30 12.94 7.87
N PRO A 217 -4.04 11.83 7.87
CA PRO A 217 -5.47 11.81 8.17
C PRO A 217 -5.75 11.83 9.69
N THR A 218 -5.52 12.99 10.33
CA THR A 218 -5.93 13.18 11.72
C THR A 218 -7.44 13.21 11.86
N PRO A 219 -8.00 12.81 13.02
CA PRO A 219 -9.39 13.11 13.32
C PRO A 219 -9.72 14.59 13.15
N GLY A 220 -10.88 14.88 12.57
CA GLY A 220 -11.33 16.24 12.30
C GLY A 220 -11.09 16.73 10.87
N VAL A 221 -10.24 16.05 10.10
CA VAL A 221 -9.97 16.45 8.70
C VAL A 221 -10.86 15.73 7.70
N MET A 222 -11.02 16.34 6.52
CA MET A 222 -11.86 15.80 5.45
C MET A 222 -11.14 15.87 4.11
N VAL A 223 -11.30 14.81 3.29
CA VAL A 223 -10.85 14.78 1.90
C VAL A 223 -12.06 14.83 0.98
N ARG A 224 -12.07 15.85 0.12
CA ARG A 224 -13.15 16.04 -0.83
C ARG A 224 -13.10 15.00 -1.93
N ASP A 225 -14.28 14.49 -2.31
CA ASP A 225 -14.53 13.66 -3.49
C ASP A 225 -13.75 12.33 -3.59
N LEU A 226 -13.16 11.87 -2.48
CA LEU A 226 -12.34 10.66 -2.47
C LEU A 226 -13.17 9.39 -2.73
N VAL A 227 -14.43 9.38 -2.37
CA VAL A 227 -15.40 8.31 -2.66
C VAL A 227 -16.10 8.58 -3.98
N GLY A 228 -16.33 9.84 -4.32
CA GLY A 228 -16.99 10.28 -5.56
C GLY A 228 -16.30 9.76 -6.82
N VAL A 229 -14.97 9.88 -6.87
CA VAL A 229 -14.15 9.43 -8.01
C VAL A 229 -14.16 7.92 -8.24
N MET A 230 -14.65 7.12 -7.28
CA MET A 230 -14.69 5.65 -7.42
C MET A 230 -15.78 5.16 -8.38
N ASN A 231 -16.77 6.00 -8.72
CA ASN A 231 -17.93 5.63 -9.50
C ASN A 231 -18.67 4.38 -8.95
N ALA A 232 -18.77 4.29 -7.62
CA ALA A 232 -19.43 3.18 -6.90
C ALA A 232 -20.96 3.35 -6.85
N GLY A 233 -21.57 3.78 -7.96
CA GLY A 233 -23.02 3.95 -8.09
C GLY A 233 -23.58 4.99 -7.12
N GLU A 234 -24.71 4.67 -6.48
CA GLU A 234 -25.40 5.58 -5.54
C GLU A 234 -24.54 6.01 -4.35
N LEU A 235 -23.63 5.16 -3.88
CA LEU A 235 -22.74 5.50 -2.76
C LEU A 235 -21.88 6.72 -3.09
N SER A 236 -21.21 6.72 -4.25
CA SER A 236 -20.36 7.83 -4.68
C SER A 236 -21.13 9.14 -4.89
N GLN A 237 -22.42 9.07 -5.24
CA GLN A 237 -23.28 10.24 -5.37
C GLN A 237 -23.77 10.77 -4.03
N ARG A 238 -24.10 9.88 -3.11
CA ARG A 238 -24.68 10.22 -1.81
C ARG A 238 -23.65 10.63 -0.78
N LEU A 239 -22.52 9.92 -0.71
CA LEU A 239 -21.46 10.11 0.28
C LEU A 239 -20.09 10.26 -0.42
N PRO A 240 -19.90 11.32 -1.25
CA PRO A 240 -18.71 11.45 -2.10
C PRO A 240 -17.42 11.77 -1.37
N HIS A 241 -17.49 12.30 -0.14
CA HIS A 241 -16.32 12.77 0.60
C HIS A 241 -15.95 11.81 1.71
N LEU A 242 -14.72 11.94 2.25
CA LEU A 242 -14.25 11.10 3.32
C LEU A 242 -13.78 11.95 4.51
N TYR A 243 -14.44 11.82 5.63
CA TYR A 243 -14.09 12.44 6.90
C TYR A 243 -13.29 11.45 7.75
N PHE A 244 -12.30 11.96 8.48
CA PHE A 244 -11.52 11.14 9.41
C PHE A 244 -11.89 11.47 10.85
N SER A 245 -12.20 10.45 11.63
CA SER A 245 -12.64 10.56 13.02
C SER A 245 -11.90 9.59 13.93
N VAL A 246 -12.12 9.75 15.24
CA VAL A 246 -11.60 8.82 16.26
C VAL A 246 -12.38 7.52 16.18
N PRO A 247 -11.75 6.35 16.17
CA PRO A 247 -12.42 5.05 16.08
C PRO A 247 -13.04 4.60 17.42
N ARG A 248 -13.93 5.40 18.00
CA ARG A 248 -14.52 5.18 19.34
C ARG A 248 -15.31 3.88 19.43
N ARG A 249 -15.98 3.49 18.34
CA ARG A 249 -16.83 2.30 18.28
C ARG A 249 -16.08 1.01 18.58
N TRP A 250 -14.79 0.96 18.26
CA TRP A 250 -13.97 -0.24 18.50
C TRP A 250 -13.48 -0.39 19.95
N GLY A 251 -13.65 0.62 20.78
CA GLY A 251 -13.14 0.60 22.16
C GLY A 251 -11.62 0.41 22.25
N LEU A 252 -10.90 0.75 21.18
CA LEU A 252 -9.45 0.57 21.10
C LEU A 252 -8.73 1.53 22.05
N ARG A 253 -7.76 1.01 22.80
CA ARG A 253 -6.77 1.86 23.46
C ARG A 253 -5.80 2.40 22.42
N LEU A 254 -5.74 3.71 22.26
CA LEU A 254 -4.86 4.38 21.31
C LEU A 254 -3.76 5.17 22.03
N PRO A 255 -2.53 5.16 21.50
CA PRO A 255 -2.10 4.40 20.32
C PRO A 255 -2.15 2.88 20.56
N LEU A 256 -2.18 2.09 19.51
CA LEU A 256 -2.14 0.62 19.59
C LEU A 256 -0.79 0.13 20.13
N ASP A 257 0.27 0.87 19.85
CA ASP A 257 1.62 0.69 20.37
C ASP A 257 2.23 2.06 20.66
N GLU A 258 2.83 2.21 21.85
CA GLU A 258 3.48 3.45 22.33
C GLU A 258 4.97 3.52 21.92
N GLY A 259 5.49 2.53 21.20
CA GLY A 259 6.88 2.49 20.72
C GLY A 259 7.24 3.68 19.79
N PRO A 260 8.54 4.02 19.68
CA PRO A 260 8.96 5.11 18.79
C PRO A 260 9.22 4.62 17.34
N PRO A 261 8.45 5.06 16.33
CA PRO A 261 7.22 5.87 16.45
C PRO A 261 6.02 5.02 16.82
N ALA A 262 5.10 5.59 17.60
CA ALA A 262 3.85 4.94 18.00
C ALA A 262 3.00 4.52 16.79
N ILE A 263 2.17 3.50 16.96
CA ILE A 263 1.23 3.04 15.93
C ILE A 263 -0.21 3.34 16.40
N THR A 264 -0.96 4.03 15.57
CA THR A 264 -2.35 4.39 15.84
C THR A 264 -3.27 4.00 14.67
N VAL A 265 -4.55 4.28 14.82
CA VAL A 265 -5.55 4.11 13.77
C VAL A 265 -6.47 5.33 13.71
N THR A 266 -7.02 5.59 12.53
CA THR A 266 -8.07 6.58 12.30
C THR A 266 -9.27 5.92 11.63
N MET A 267 -10.49 6.42 11.90
CA MET A 267 -11.70 5.94 11.26
C MET A 267 -12.03 6.79 10.03
N ALA A 268 -12.23 6.16 8.89
CA ALA A 268 -12.76 6.78 7.68
C ALA A 268 -14.29 6.72 7.68
N VAL A 269 -14.93 7.86 7.48
CA VAL A 269 -16.38 8.03 7.46
C VAL A 269 -16.78 8.67 6.14
N PRO A 270 -17.45 7.95 5.22
CA PRO A 270 -18.04 8.56 4.04
C PRO A 270 -19.15 9.55 4.41
N VAL A 271 -19.08 10.76 3.83
CA VAL A 271 -19.99 11.85 4.16
C VAL A 271 -20.54 12.52 2.91
N SER A 272 -21.73 13.14 3.07
CA SER A 272 -22.44 13.83 1.99
C SER A 272 -21.85 15.23 1.70
N GLU A 273 -22.24 15.80 0.54
CA GLU A 273 -21.90 17.18 0.19
C GLU A 273 -22.44 18.18 1.23
N ARG A 274 -23.63 17.95 1.80
CA ARG A 274 -24.20 18.83 2.84
C ARG A 274 -23.38 18.79 4.12
N GLU A 275 -22.96 17.61 4.57
CA GLU A 275 -22.08 17.42 5.72
C GLU A 275 -20.70 18.04 5.49
N TYR A 276 -20.17 17.95 4.26
CA TYR A 276 -18.93 18.63 3.87
C TYR A 276 -19.07 20.16 3.97
N GLN A 277 -20.15 20.75 3.44
CA GLN A 277 -20.38 22.19 3.53
C GLN A 277 -20.60 22.64 4.97
N TYR A 278 -21.31 21.84 5.77
CA TYR A 278 -21.49 22.10 7.20
C TYR A 278 -20.15 22.12 7.93
N TRP A 279 -19.32 21.11 7.74
CA TRP A 279 -17.95 21.04 8.28
C TRP A 279 -17.11 22.25 7.88
N LYS A 280 -17.14 22.61 6.60
CA LYS A 280 -16.39 23.75 6.08
C LYS A 280 -16.76 25.08 6.73
N THR A 281 -18.03 25.23 7.13
CA THR A 281 -18.57 26.45 7.70
C THR A 281 -18.42 26.49 9.23
N HIS A 282 -18.63 25.35 9.90
CA HIS A 282 -18.74 25.29 11.37
C HIS A 282 -17.59 24.54 12.06
N GLY A 283 -16.73 23.86 11.29
CA GLY A 283 -15.60 23.10 11.80
C GLY A 283 -15.93 21.66 12.22
N ASP A 284 -14.89 20.94 12.61
CA ASP A 284 -14.94 19.52 12.96
C ASP A 284 -15.75 19.25 14.24
N GLN A 285 -15.58 20.07 15.27
CA GLN A 285 -16.32 19.89 16.54
C GLN A 285 -17.82 20.01 16.36
N ALA A 286 -18.28 20.96 15.52
CA ALA A 286 -19.69 21.13 15.21
C ALA A 286 -20.25 19.95 14.42
N LEU A 287 -19.47 19.42 13.48
CA LEU A 287 -19.88 18.24 12.71
C LEU A 287 -19.96 17.00 13.62
N GLU A 288 -18.99 16.77 14.48
CA GLU A 288 -19.00 15.66 15.45
C GLU A 288 -20.20 15.77 16.42
N ALA A 289 -20.54 16.99 16.88
CA ALA A 289 -21.72 17.23 17.69
C ALA A 289 -23.02 16.94 16.92
N LEU A 290 -23.11 17.33 15.65
CA LEU A 290 -24.24 17.03 14.79
C LEU A 290 -24.41 15.53 14.57
N PHE A 291 -23.34 14.81 14.33
CA PHE A 291 -23.33 13.35 14.22
C PHE A 291 -23.83 12.68 15.51
N ALA A 292 -23.35 13.13 16.65
CA ALA A 292 -23.77 12.60 17.95
C ALA A 292 -25.25 12.87 18.22
N ALA A 293 -25.74 14.08 17.92
CA ALA A 293 -27.13 14.47 18.16
C ALA A 293 -28.12 13.75 17.23
N SER A 294 -27.70 13.47 15.99
CA SER A 294 -28.55 12.79 15.00
C SER A 294 -28.60 11.27 15.17
N GLY A 295 -27.71 10.69 16.00
CA GLY A 295 -27.56 9.24 16.09
C GLY A 295 -27.08 8.60 14.79
N ALA A 296 -26.25 9.31 14.02
CA ALA A 296 -25.77 8.85 12.71
C ALA A 296 -25.06 7.48 12.81
N GLU A 297 -25.58 6.50 12.06
CA GLU A 297 -25.01 5.16 11.97
C GLU A 297 -23.98 5.13 10.82
N PHE A 298 -22.69 5.35 11.15
CA PHE A 298 -21.62 5.44 10.15
C PHE A 298 -21.32 4.12 9.44
N ALA A 299 -21.71 3.00 10.05
CA ALA A 299 -21.58 1.69 9.41
C ALA A 299 -22.63 1.44 8.34
N ASP A 300 -23.72 2.22 8.33
CA ASP A 300 -24.68 2.19 7.24
C ASP A 300 -24.24 3.13 6.10
N LEU A 301 -23.64 2.57 5.08
CA LEU A 301 -23.23 3.30 3.88
C LEU A 301 -24.40 3.73 3.00
N SER A 302 -25.65 3.33 3.35
CA SER A 302 -26.88 3.80 2.72
C SER A 302 -27.57 4.93 3.47
N ARG A 303 -26.99 5.39 4.59
CA ARG A 303 -27.56 6.43 5.44
C ARG A 303 -27.87 7.73 4.68
N ALA A 304 -28.87 8.44 5.16
CA ALA A 304 -29.13 9.80 4.72
C ALA A 304 -28.10 10.79 5.31
N SER A 305 -27.99 11.97 4.69
CA SER A 305 -27.30 13.11 5.26
C SER A 305 -27.97 13.57 6.55
N VAL A 306 -27.17 14.00 7.53
CA VAL A 306 -27.67 14.58 8.80
C VAL A 306 -27.56 16.12 8.83
N ALA A 307 -27.01 16.71 7.79
CA ALA A 307 -26.91 18.16 7.60
C ALA A 307 -27.83 18.68 6.50
#